data_36acaa8252851500c9a0bfa346e23d74
#
_entry.id   36acaa8252851500c9a0bfa346e23d74
#
_cell.length_a   1.000
_cell.length_b   1.000
_cell.length_c   1.000
_cell.angle_alpha   90.00
_cell.angle_beta   90.00
_cell.angle_gamma   90.00
#
_symmetry.space_group_name_H-M   'P 1'
#
loop_
_entity.id
_entity.type
_entity.pdbx_description
1 polymer ?
#
loop_
_entity_poly.entity_id
_entity_poly.type
_entity_poly.pdbx_seq_one_letter_code
_entity_poly.pdbx_strand_id
1 'polypeptide(L)'
;MEAAILVVIMIAGFTYSAIKTKESWKNRCKRTLKEKYGKEPEKKEFKRELIRNYLDTVGGTQQVDEVTWNDLNMDDVYQRINNCDSTMGEEILYAKLHYAKQTKEEEELLEKRIAFCEADDEKRYHLEE
;
A
#
# COMPACT_ATOMS: atom_id res chain seq x y z
N MET A 1 43.07 30.84 0.15
CA MET A 1 41.92 31.02 -0.79
C MET A 1 41.65 29.73 -1.57
N GLU A 2 42.64 29.05 -2.13
CA GLU A 2 42.44 27.83 -2.96
C GLU A 2 41.76 26.68 -2.21
N ALA A 3 42.14 26.43 -0.96
CA ALA A 3 41.51 25.36 -0.16
C ALA A 3 40.02 25.60 0.11
N ALA A 4 39.62 26.85 0.29
CA ALA A 4 38.19 27.19 0.48
C ALA A 4 37.36 26.96 -0.80
N ILE A 5 37.93 27.25 -1.96
CA ILE A 5 37.29 27.02 -3.26
C ILE A 5 37.09 25.51 -3.49
N LEU A 6 38.10 24.70 -3.19
CA LEU A 6 38.00 23.24 -3.33
C LEU A 6 36.95 22.64 -2.42
N VAL A 7 36.80 23.12 -1.17
CA VAL A 7 35.75 22.67 -0.24
C VAL A 7 34.36 23.01 -0.77
N VAL A 8 34.17 24.22 -1.31
CA VAL A 8 32.89 24.63 -1.91
C VAL A 8 32.53 23.75 -3.11
N ILE A 9 33.47 23.43 -3.98
CA ILE A 9 33.27 22.57 -5.15
C ILE A 9 32.90 21.15 -4.69
N MET A 10 33.54 20.60 -3.66
CA MET A 10 33.21 19.28 -3.12
C MET A 10 31.81 19.25 -2.51
N ILE A 11 31.42 20.27 -1.74
CA ILE A 11 30.08 20.37 -1.17
C ILE A 11 29.02 20.47 -2.30
N ALA A 12 29.26 21.31 -3.31
CA ALA A 12 28.36 21.44 -4.45
C ALA A 12 28.23 20.13 -5.24
N GLY A 13 29.32 19.41 -5.45
CA GLY A 13 29.32 18.10 -6.10
C GLY A 13 28.57 17.05 -5.30
N PHE A 14 28.75 17.02 -3.98
CA PHE A 14 28.05 16.10 -3.10
C PHE A 14 26.54 16.37 -3.05
N THR A 15 26.13 17.65 -2.92
CA THR A 15 24.72 18.03 -2.93
C THR A 15 24.05 17.72 -4.26
N TYR A 16 24.71 18.00 -5.38
CA TYR A 16 24.21 17.67 -6.72
C TYR A 16 24.04 16.15 -6.89
N SER A 17 25.03 15.36 -6.47
CA SER A 17 24.97 13.90 -6.50
C SER A 17 23.81 13.35 -5.65
N ALA A 18 23.62 13.86 -4.44
CA ALA A 18 22.54 13.47 -3.54
C ALA A 18 21.16 13.77 -4.12
N ILE A 19 20.98 14.95 -4.72
CA ILE A 19 19.71 15.34 -5.38
C ILE A 19 19.42 14.41 -6.56
N LYS A 20 20.42 14.18 -7.41
CA LYS A 20 20.26 13.30 -8.59
C LYS A 20 19.97 11.86 -8.22
N THR A 21 20.56 11.37 -7.14
CA THR A 21 20.28 10.01 -6.63
C THR A 21 18.87 9.90 -6.11
N LYS A 22 18.39 10.89 -5.35
CA LYS A 22 17.01 10.94 -4.83
C LYS A 22 15.97 10.98 -5.96
N GLU A 23 16.19 11.80 -6.98
CA GLU A 23 15.31 11.89 -8.15
C GLU A 23 15.29 10.57 -8.95
N SER A 24 16.45 9.94 -9.14
CA SER A 24 16.54 8.63 -9.80
C SER A 24 15.80 7.54 -9.03
N TRP A 25 15.89 7.54 -7.70
CA TRP A 25 15.18 6.61 -6.84
C TRP A 25 13.66 6.81 -6.93
N LYS A 26 13.19 8.07 -6.85
CA LYS A 26 11.77 8.44 -6.98
C LYS A 26 11.20 7.96 -8.32
N ASN A 27 11.90 8.21 -9.42
CA ASN A 27 11.49 7.78 -10.75
C ASN A 27 11.45 6.24 -10.89
N ARG A 28 12.34 5.53 -10.20
CA ARG A 28 12.34 4.06 -10.17
C ARG A 28 11.12 3.54 -9.39
N CYS A 29 10.84 4.07 -8.21
CA CYS A 29 9.65 3.71 -7.43
C CYS A 29 8.37 3.94 -8.24
N LYS A 30 8.22 5.12 -8.84
CA LYS A 30 7.07 5.46 -9.69
C LYS A 30 6.89 4.47 -10.84
N ARG A 31 7.98 4.09 -11.49
CA ARG A 31 7.94 3.08 -12.57
C ARG A 31 7.48 1.72 -12.05
N THR A 32 8.00 1.28 -10.91
CA THR A 32 7.62 -0.01 -10.29
C THR A 32 6.13 -0.02 -9.92
N LEU A 33 5.62 1.05 -9.30
CA LEU A 33 4.21 1.19 -8.96
C LEU A 33 3.33 1.15 -10.22
N LYS A 34 3.73 1.86 -11.27
CA LYS A 34 3.04 1.84 -12.56
C LYS A 34 3.01 0.45 -13.20
N GLU A 35 4.10 -0.29 -13.11
CA GLU A 35 4.22 -1.65 -13.65
C GLU A 35 3.40 -2.67 -12.86
N LYS A 36 3.20 -2.45 -11.55
CA LYS A 36 2.41 -3.34 -10.67
C LYS A 36 0.90 -3.09 -10.78
N TYR A 37 0.47 -1.87 -11.10
CA TYR A 37 -0.95 -1.52 -11.11
C TYR A 37 -1.75 -2.37 -12.07
N GLY A 38 -2.89 -2.89 -11.60
CA GLY A 38 -3.77 -3.76 -12.38
C GLY A 38 -3.24 -5.18 -12.64
N LYS A 39 -2.08 -5.54 -12.08
CA LYS A 39 -1.57 -6.91 -12.15
C LYS A 39 -1.98 -7.72 -10.92
N GLU A 40 -2.03 -9.02 -11.11
CA GLU A 40 -2.20 -9.96 -10.02
C GLU A 40 -1.06 -9.83 -9.01
N PRO A 41 -1.36 -9.69 -7.70
CA PRO A 41 -0.33 -9.62 -6.68
C PRO A 41 0.47 -10.93 -6.61
N GLU A 42 1.75 -10.81 -6.29
CA GLU A 42 2.56 -11.97 -5.96
C GLU A 42 2.03 -12.61 -4.67
N LYS A 43 1.89 -13.95 -4.67
CA LYS A 43 1.49 -14.68 -3.46
C LYS A 43 2.51 -14.41 -2.35
N LYS A 44 2.05 -13.76 -1.29
CA LYS A 44 2.81 -13.55 -0.06
C LYS A 44 2.35 -14.54 0.98
N GLU A 45 3.28 -15.25 1.62
CA GLU A 45 2.96 -15.98 2.84
C GLU A 45 2.63 -14.99 3.93
N PHE A 46 1.52 -15.21 4.62
CA PHE A 46 1.12 -14.40 5.77
C PHE A 46 0.82 -15.29 6.98
N LYS A 47 0.98 -14.70 8.16
CA LYS A 47 0.60 -15.34 9.43
C LYS A 47 -0.62 -14.63 9.97
N ARG A 48 -1.74 -15.35 10.10
CA ARG A 48 -3.01 -14.79 10.61
C ARG A 48 -2.82 -14.02 11.91
N GLU A 49 -1.99 -14.53 12.82
CA GLU A 49 -1.74 -13.92 14.13
C GLU A 49 -1.16 -12.51 14.01
N LEU A 50 -0.38 -12.23 12.96
CA LEU A 50 0.26 -10.92 12.75
C LEU A 50 -0.65 -9.91 12.09
N ILE A 51 -1.56 -10.34 11.21
CA ILE A 51 -2.44 -9.41 10.46
C ILE A 51 -3.79 -9.21 11.14
N ARG A 52 -4.07 -9.95 12.22
CA ARG A 52 -5.34 -9.93 12.94
C ARG A 52 -5.45 -8.78 13.95
N ASN A 53 -4.34 -8.11 14.28
CA ASN A 53 -4.30 -7.10 15.35
C ASN A 53 -5.33 -5.98 15.17
N TYR A 54 -5.48 -5.46 13.97
CA TYR A 54 -6.47 -4.42 13.70
C TYR A 54 -7.90 -4.93 13.86
N LEU A 55 -8.22 -6.12 13.33
CA LEU A 55 -9.53 -6.76 13.48
C LEU A 55 -9.91 -6.95 14.96
N ASP A 56 -8.96 -7.45 15.76
CA ASP A 56 -9.17 -7.68 17.19
C ASP A 56 -9.34 -6.38 18.00
N THR A 57 -8.71 -5.28 17.53
CA THR A 57 -8.81 -3.98 18.18
C THR A 57 -10.13 -3.27 17.86
N VAL A 58 -10.56 -3.29 16.61
CA VAL A 58 -11.76 -2.57 16.17
C VAL A 58 -13.03 -3.26 16.65
N GLY A 59 -13.01 -4.58 16.75
CA GLY A 59 -14.13 -5.38 17.24
C GLY A 59 -15.46 -5.07 16.53
N GLY A 60 -16.30 -6.03 16.32
CA GLY A 60 -17.61 -5.77 15.70
C GLY A 60 -18.52 -6.97 15.83
N THR A 61 -19.82 -6.71 15.97
CA THR A 61 -20.85 -7.74 16.15
C THR A 61 -21.25 -8.45 14.85
N GLN A 62 -20.72 -8.05 13.71
CA GLN A 62 -21.07 -8.58 12.38
C GLN A 62 -19.86 -9.12 11.64
N GLN A 63 -18.97 -9.81 12.34
CA GLN A 63 -17.83 -10.46 11.72
C GLN A 63 -18.25 -11.82 11.12
N VAL A 64 -17.60 -12.16 10.02
CA VAL A 64 -17.64 -13.51 9.45
C VAL A 64 -16.98 -14.46 10.46
N ASP A 65 -17.66 -15.51 10.86
CA ASP A 65 -17.12 -16.51 11.77
C ASP A 65 -16.06 -17.40 11.10
N GLU A 66 -15.23 -18.05 11.92
CA GLU A 66 -14.12 -18.88 11.44
C GLU A 66 -14.57 -20.06 10.55
N VAL A 67 -15.77 -20.62 10.79
CA VAL A 67 -16.29 -21.72 9.99
C VAL A 67 -16.61 -21.22 8.59
N THR A 68 -17.36 -20.14 8.49
CA THR A 68 -17.69 -19.48 7.22
C THR A 68 -16.43 -19.03 6.47
N TRP A 69 -15.47 -18.46 7.19
CA TRP A 69 -14.18 -18.04 6.62
C TRP A 69 -13.43 -19.20 5.96
N ASN A 70 -13.36 -20.33 6.65
CA ASN A 70 -12.69 -21.53 6.15
C ASN A 70 -13.46 -22.21 5.02
N ASP A 71 -14.81 -22.29 5.11
CA ASP A 71 -15.66 -22.88 4.08
C ASP A 71 -15.58 -22.13 2.75
N LEU A 72 -15.44 -20.81 2.81
CA LEU A 72 -15.25 -19.95 1.64
C LEU A 72 -13.78 -19.85 1.17
N ASN A 73 -12.86 -20.51 1.87
CA ASN A 73 -11.42 -20.44 1.60
C ASN A 73 -10.89 -19.00 1.51
N MET A 74 -11.31 -18.15 2.47
CA MET A 74 -11.06 -16.71 2.45
C MET A 74 -9.58 -16.34 2.56
N ASP A 75 -8.72 -17.24 3.06
CA ASP A 75 -7.28 -17.02 3.05
C ASP A 75 -6.73 -16.96 1.61
N ASP A 76 -7.20 -17.83 0.72
CA ASP A 76 -6.79 -17.79 -0.68
C ASP A 76 -7.34 -16.54 -1.37
N VAL A 77 -8.58 -16.12 -1.04
CA VAL A 77 -9.16 -14.88 -1.53
C VAL A 77 -8.31 -13.68 -1.06
N TYR A 78 -7.97 -13.64 0.23
CA TYR A 78 -7.12 -12.59 0.80
C TYR A 78 -5.76 -12.52 0.07
N GLN A 79 -5.08 -13.65 -0.07
CA GLN A 79 -3.79 -13.71 -0.79
C GLN A 79 -3.91 -13.24 -2.25
N ARG A 80 -5.02 -13.56 -2.89
CA ARG A 80 -5.27 -13.19 -4.29
C ARG A 80 -5.45 -11.70 -4.50
N ILE A 81 -6.02 -10.99 -3.54
CA ILE A 81 -6.32 -9.56 -3.65
C ILE A 81 -5.34 -8.67 -2.87
N ASN A 82 -4.47 -9.27 -2.02
CA ASN A 82 -3.53 -8.51 -1.20
C ASN A 82 -2.39 -7.94 -2.04
N ASN A 83 -2.56 -6.71 -2.49
CA ASN A 83 -1.53 -5.92 -3.16
C ASN A 83 -1.00 -4.78 -2.27
N CYS A 84 -1.19 -4.90 -0.94
CA CYS A 84 -0.74 -3.90 0.02
C CYS A 84 0.78 -3.97 0.19
N ASP A 85 1.45 -2.81 0.16
CA ASP A 85 2.89 -2.71 0.43
C ASP A 85 3.22 -2.45 1.91
N SER A 86 2.21 -2.11 2.73
CA SER A 86 2.38 -1.88 4.17
C SER A 86 1.63 -2.90 5.01
N THR A 87 2.21 -3.28 6.15
CA THR A 87 1.57 -4.19 7.13
C THR A 87 0.23 -3.65 7.61
N MET A 88 0.11 -2.33 7.84
CA MET A 88 -1.16 -1.72 8.23
C MET A 88 -2.23 -1.87 7.14
N GLY A 89 -1.85 -1.71 5.86
CA GLY A 89 -2.75 -1.95 4.74
C GLY A 89 -3.24 -3.40 4.69
N GLU A 90 -2.34 -4.36 4.93
CA GLU A 90 -2.65 -5.78 5.01
C GLU A 90 -3.64 -6.10 6.15
N GLU A 91 -3.42 -5.54 7.34
CA GLU A 91 -4.32 -5.70 8.49
C GLU A 91 -5.71 -5.10 8.23
N ILE A 92 -5.77 -3.90 7.63
CA ILE A 92 -7.04 -3.25 7.28
C ILE A 92 -7.79 -4.03 6.20
N LEU A 93 -7.10 -4.54 5.17
CA LEU A 93 -7.69 -5.37 4.13
C LEU A 93 -8.27 -6.65 4.73
N TYR A 94 -7.49 -7.33 5.58
CA TYR A 94 -7.91 -8.53 6.27
C TYR A 94 -9.17 -8.28 7.13
N ALA A 95 -9.17 -7.22 7.92
CA ALA A 95 -10.31 -6.84 8.73
C ALA A 95 -11.56 -6.52 7.88
N LYS A 96 -11.39 -5.80 6.77
CA LYS A 96 -12.52 -5.48 5.87
C LYS A 96 -13.17 -6.71 5.28
N LEU A 97 -12.42 -7.76 4.97
CA LEU A 97 -12.97 -9.03 4.49
C LEU A 97 -13.78 -9.79 5.56
N HIS A 98 -13.53 -9.50 6.84
CA HIS A 98 -14.29 -10.08 7.95
C HIS A 98 -15.62 -9.38 8.23
N TYR A 99 -15.86 -8.18 7.68
CA TYR A 99 -17.13 -7.48 7.90
C TYR A 99 -18.17 -7.91 6.86
N ALA A 100 -19.24 -8.55 7.35
CA ALA A 100 -20.31 -9.08 6.49
C ALA A 100 -21.25 -8.00 5.90
N LYS A 101 -21.23 -6.79 6.46
CA LYS A 101 -22.10 -5.69 5.98
C LYS A 101 -21.31 -4.39 5.90
N GLN A 102 -21.45 -3.74 4.75
CA GLN A 102 -21.05 -2.34 4.56
C GLN A 102 -22.31 -1.48 4.50
N THR A 103 -22.22 -0.25 4.97
CA THR A 103 -23.29 0.74 4.79
C THR A 103 -23.26 1.28 3.36
N LYS A 104 -24.39 1.83 2.89
CA LYS A 104 -24.43 2.47 1.55
C LYS A 104 -23.43 3.62 1.44
N GLU A 105 -23.24 4.37 2.52
CA GLU A 105 -22.29 5.47 2.58
C GLU A 105 -20.84 4.98 2.42
N GLU A 106 -20.49 3.82 3.00
CA GLU A 106 -19.18 3.20 2.84
C GLU A 106 -18.97 2.68 1.43
N GLU A 107 -19.99 2.08 0.82
CA GLU A 107 -19.96 1.64 -0.58
C GLU A 107 -19.75 2.82 -1.53
N GLU A 108 -20.54 3.90 -1.38
CA GLU A 108 -20.40 5.12 -2.18
C GLU A 108 -19.01 5.78 -2.01
N LEU A 109 -18.46 5.75 -0.80
CA LEU A 109 -17.13 6.27 -0.54
C LEU A 109 -16.05 5.40 -1.20
N LEU A 110 -16.22 4.08 -1.18
CA LEU A 110 -15.31 3.15 -1.85
C LEU A 110 -15.32 3.38 -3.36
N GLU A 111 -16.49 3.49 -3.99
CA GLU A 111 -16.63 3.78 -5.42
C GLU A 111 -15.95 5.12 -5.81
N LYS A 112 -16.13 6.16 -5.00
CA LYS A 112 -15.44 7.45 -5.21
C LYS A 112 -13.92 7.33 -5.14
N ARG A 113 -13.41 6.51 -4.21
CA ARG A 113 -11.96 6.25 -4.09
C ARG A 113 -11.42 5.48 -5.28
N ILE A 114 -12.15 4.46 -5.73
CA ILE A 114 -11.79 3.69 -6.92
C ILE A 114 -11.74 4.61 -8.14
N ALA A 115 -12.81 5.38 -8.39
CA ALA A 115 -12.86 6.33 -9.49
C ALA A 115 -11.73 7.38 -9.44
N PHE A 116 -11.36 7.86 -8.26
CA PHE A 116 -10.24 8.77 -8.08
C PHE A 116 -8.91 8.12 -8.46
N CYS A 117 -8.66 6.88 -8.01
CA CYS A 117 -7.43 6.15 -8.31
C CYS A 117 -7.32 5.78 -9.81
N GLU A 118 -8.44 5.53 -10.48
CA GLU A 118 -8.48 5.22 -11.91
C GLU A 118 -8.30 6.45 -12.80
N ALA A 119 -8.81 7.61 -12.36
CA ALA A 119 -8.86 8.82 -13.18
C ALA A 119 -7.51 9.51 -13.36
N ASP A 120 -6.57 9.38 -12.42
CA ASP A 120 -5.32 10.16 -12.42
C ASP A 120 -4.15 9.38 -11.80
N ASP A 121 -3.29 8.88 -12.67
CA ASP A 121 -2.08 8.13 -12.29
C ASP A 121 -1.16 8.93 -11.36
N GLU A 122 -0.99 10.24 -11.61
CA GLU A 122 -0.08 11.09 -10.83
C GLU A 122 -0.59 11.26 -9.39
N LYS A 123 -1.89 11.49 -9.22
CA LYS A 123 -2.50 11.60 -7.88
C LYS A 123 -2.45 10.29 -7.13
N ARG A 124 -2.65 9.16 -7.81
CA ARG A 124 -2.51 7.84 -7.21
C ARG A 124 -1.10 7.61 -6.67
N TYR A 125 -0.06 7.95 -7.47
CA TYR A 125 1.33 7.80 -7.02
C TYR A 125 1.68 8.66 -5.80
N HIS A 126 1.07 9.84 -5.66
CA HIS A 126 1.25 10.67 -4.46
C HIS A 126 0.65 10.06 -3.19
N LEU A 127 -0.30 9.16 -3.30
CA LEU A 127 -0.85 8.43 -2.14
C LEU A 127 0.04 7.27 -1.70
N GLU A 128 0.93 6.79 -2.58
CA GLU A 128 1.80 5.63 -2.37
C GLU A 128 3.25 6.04 -2.04
N GLU A 129 3.60 7.34 -2.11
CA GLU A 129 4.89 7.91 -1.70
C GLU A 129 4.98 8.10 -0.18
#